data_9c66cc4337b371fa3946e4995c7bd7ce
#
_entry.id   9c66cc4337b371fa3946e4995c7bd7ce
#
_cell.length_a   1.000
_cell.length_b   1.000
_cell.length_c   1.000
_cell.angle_alpha   90.00
_cell.angle_beta   90.00
_cell.angle_gamma   90.00
#
_symmetry.space_group_name_H-M   'P 1'
#
loop_
_entity.id
_entity.type
_entity.pdbx_description
1 polymer ?
#
loop_
_entity_poly.entity_id
_entity_poly.type
_entity_poly.pdbx_seq_one_letter_code
_entity_poly.pdbx_strand_id
1 'polypeptide(L)'
;GVFYEDAANELMPEAYAEALEESGLDVVSRPEVDVTQIGKGQNFIFTAEVALKPEVKLGQYKGLDVQKDSADVTDEEVEAKLKEAQEQNAREITVEDRAVQDGDIITLNYAGTVDGVAFDGGTAENQQLVIGSHTFIGNFEEQLIGVEINGEKDVEVTFPEEYHAEDLAGKAAVFHVKVLGIKEKQLPAIDDDFAQDTTEFDTL
;
A
#
# COMPACT_ATOMS: atom_id res chain seq x y z
N GLY A 1 -14.11 48.91 -6.66
CA GLY A 1 -15.56 48.86 -6.65
C GLY A 1 -16.05 47.54 -7.20
N VAL A 2 -17.27 47.15 -6.90
CA VAL A 2 -17.89 45.84 -7.17
C VAL A 2 -17.77 45.37 -8.63
N PHE A 3 -17.63 46.26 -9.60
CA PHE A 3 -17.58 45.94 -11.04
C PHE A 3 -16.18 45.71 -11.60
N TYR A 4 -15.11 45.92 -10.84
CA TYR A 4 -13.75 45.75 -11.37
C TYR A 4 -13.36 44.26 -11.43
N GLU A 5 -13.80 43.46 -10.46
CA GLU A 5 -13.56 42.02 -10.44
C GLU A 5 -14.28 41.32 -11.60
N ASP A 6 -15.55 41.68 -11.82
CA ASP A 6 -16.35 41.13 -12.92
C ASP A 6 -15.72 41.46 -14.28
N ALA A 7 -15.29 42.73 -14.48
CA ALA A 7 -14.62 43.18 -15.71
C ALA A 7 -13.26 42.51 -15.92
N ALA A 8 -12.50 42.28 -14.83
CA ALA A 8 -11.23 41.56 -14.92
C ALA A 8 -11.44 40.09 -15.31
N ASN A 9 -12.43 39.42 -14.71
CA ASN A 9 -12.75 38.03 -15.03
C ASN A 9 -13.25 37.85 -16.48
N GLU A 10 -13.88 38.85 -17.07
CA GLU A 10 -14.35 38.82 -18.46
C GLU A 10 -13.20 39.07 -19.44
N LEU A 11 -12.31 40.04 -19.16
CA LEU A 11 -11.24 40.47 -20.08
C LEU A 11 -9.98 39.59 -20.00
N MET A 12 -9.69 39.02 -18.84
CA MET A 12 -8.45 38.29 -18.57
C MET A 12 -8.28 37.05 -19.47
N PRO A 13 -9.29 36.19 -19.67
CA PRO A 13 -9.14 34.99 -20.50
C PRO A 13 -8.79 35.30 -21.96
N GLU A 14 -9.39 36.36 -22.53
CA GLU A 14 -9.13 36.79 -23.90
C GLU A 14 -7.73 37.37 -24.04
N ALA A 15 -7.35 38.30 -23.16
CA ALA A 15 -6.02 38.89 -23.14
C ALA A 15 -4.90 37.87 -22.86
N TYR A 16 -5.16 36.86 -22.01
CA TYR A 16 -4.21 35.78 -21.77
C TYR A 16 -4.04 34.89 -23.00
N ALA A 17 -5.13 34.55 -23.69
CA ALA A 17 -5.07 33.74 -24.91
C ALA A 17 -4.30 34.46 -26.03
N GLU A 18 -4.52 35.76 -26.20
CA GLU A 18 -3.80 36.61 -27.17
C GLU A 18 -2.29 36.66 -26.82
N ALA A 19 -1.96 36.87 -25.55
CA ALA A 19 -0.57 36.90 -25.10
C ALA A 19 0.15 35.56 -25.30
N LEU A 20 -0.55 34.42 -25.12
CA LEU A 20 -0.01 33.10 -25.41
C LEU A 20 0.27 32.90 -26.89
N GLU A 21 -0.65 33.32 -27.75
CA GLU A 21 -0.49 33.20 -29.20
C GLU A 21 0.69 34.08 -29.70
N GLU A 22 0.81 35.32 -29.20
CA GLU A 22 1.94 36.19 -29.51
C GLU A 22 3.29 35.65 -29.02
N SER A 23 3.31 35.06 -27.83
CA SER A 23 4.55 34.54 -27.23
C SER A 23 5.05 33.24 -27.86
N GLY A 24 4.17 32.45 -28.47
CA GLY A 24 4.48 31.14 -29.04
C GLY A 24 4.98 30.13 -28.01
N LEU A 25 4.71 30.33 -26.72
CA LEU A 25 5.16 29.48 -25.63
C LEU A 25 4.28 28.23 -25.51
N ASP A 26 4.93 27.07 -25.33
CA ASP A 26 4.24 25.79 -25.08
C ASP A 26 4.00 25.61 -23.56
N VAL A 27 2.84 26.07 -23.11
CA VAL A 27 2.46 26.11 -21.70
C VAL A 27 1.82 24.79 -21.31
N VAL A 28 2.25 24.21 -20.18
CA VAL A 28 1.80 22.90 -19.67
C VAL A 28 1.13 22.96 -18.29
N SER A 29 0.94 24.15 -17.72
CA SER A 29 0.24 24.35 -16.45
C SER A 29 -0.91 25.33 -16.58
N ARG A 30 -1.78 25.36 -15.58
CA ARG A 30 -2.71 26.49 -15.41
C ARG A 30 -1.91 27.73 -15.00
N PRO A 31 -2.27 28.93 -15.51
CA PRO A 31 -1.61 30.16 -15.09
C PRO A 31 -1.95 30.51 -13.63
N GLU A 32 -0.94 30.93 -12.88
CA GLU A 32 -1.14 31.70 -11.66
C GLU A 32 -1.20 33.15 -12.03
N VAL A 33 -2.34 33.78 -11.78
CA VAL A 33 -2.61 35.15 -12.26
C VAL A 33 -2.64 36.11 -11.09
N ASP A 34 -1.89 37.22 -11.20
CA ASP A 34 -1.89 38.32 -10.24
C ASP A 34 -2.22 39.66 -10.96
N VAL A 35 -3.18 40.41 -10.40
CA VAL A 35 -3.62 41.65 -10.95
C VAL A 35 -2.76 42.81 -10.39
N THR A 36 -1.90 43.35 -11.23
CA THR A 36 -0.97 44.40 -10.85
C THR A 36 -1.61 45.79 -10.89
N GLN A 37 -2.54 46.05 -11.84
CA GLN A 37 -3.21 47.33 -11.95
C GLN A 37 -4.63 47.20 -12.49
N ILE A 38 -5.58 47.77 -11.77
CA ILE A 38 -6.96 47.94 -12.22
C ILE A 38 -7.55 49.23 -11.67
N GLY A 39 -8.08 50.12 -12.52
CA GLY A 39 -8.62 51.39 -12.07
C GLY A 39 -9.31 52.19 -13.17
N LYS A 40 -10.15 53.17 -12.77
CA LYS A 40 -10.89 53.99 -13.71
C LYS A 40 -9.95 54.87 -14.55
N GLY A 41 -9.98 54.67 -15.88
CA GLY A 41 -9.13 55.40 -16.81
C GLY A 41 -7.68 54.97 -16.85
N GLN A 42 -7.39 53.79 -16.28
CA GLN A 42 -6.08 53.16 -16.35
C GLN A 42 -6.20 51.86 -17.14
N ASN A 43 -5.09 51.43 -17.73
CA ASN A 43 -5.03 50.11 -18.37
C ASN A 43 -5.13 49.02 -17.33
N PHE A 44 -5.81 47.93 -17.68
CA PHE A 44 -5.80 46.69 -16.91
C PHE A 44 -4.47 45.98 -17.16
N ILE A 45 -3.72 45.68 -16.08
CA ILE A 45 -2.43 45.00 -16.16
C ILE A 45 -2.46 43.82 -15.19
N PHE A 46 -2.14 42.67 -15.69
CA PHE A 46 -1.96 41.43 -14.89
C PHE A 46 -0.71 40.70 -15.33
N THR A 47 -0.21 39.84 -14.45
CA THR A 47 0.87 38.90 -14.73
C THR A 47 0.34 37.50 -14.65
N ALA A 48 0.83 36.60 -15.49
CA ALA A 48 0.49 35.20 -15.48
C ALA A 48 1.78 34.38 -15.42
N GLU A 49 1.97 33.63 -14.34
CA GLU A 49 3.08 32.71 -14.19
C GLU A 49 2.67 31.33 -14.68
N VAL A 50 3.45 30.72 -15.56
CA VAL A 50 3.15 29.46 -16.22
C VAL A 50 4.37 28.57 -16.29
N ALA A 51 4.17 27.24 -16.18
CA ALA A 51 5.21 26.30 -16.48
C ALA A 51 5.26 26.00 -17.98
N LEU A 52 6.44 26.07 -18.54
CA LEU A 52 6.68 25.74 -19.95
C LEU A 52 7.09 24.28 -20.09
N LYS A 53 6.74 23.71 -21.24
CA LYS A 53 7.26 22.40 -21.62
C LYS A 53 8.79 22.43 -21.69
N PRO A 54 9.48 21.57 -20.92
CA PRO A 54 10.93 21.58 -20.94
C PRO A 54 11.49 21.11 -22.28
N GLU A 55 12.58 21.74 -22.72
CA GLU A 55 13.32 21.25 -23.87
C GLU A 55 13.99 19.90 -23.56
N VAL A 56 13.74 18.91 -24.40
CA VAL A 56 14.37 17.58 -24.28
C VAL A 56 15.76 17.63 -24.90
N LYS A 57 16.78 17.48 -24.08
CA LYS A 57 18.15 17.24 -24.54
C LYS A 57 18.40 15.73 -24.60
N LEU A 58 18.52 15.20 -25.79
CA LEU A 58 18.84 13.78 -25.98
C LEU A 58 20.26 13.53 -25.47
N GLY A 59 20.40 12.55 -24.56
CA GLY A 59 21.69 12.00 -24.20
C GLY A 59 22.22 11.06 -25.28
N GLN A 60 23.25 10.29 -24.97
CA GLN A 60 23.75 9.25 -25.88
C GLN A 60 22.70 8.11 -25.94
N TYR A 61 21.96 8.01 -27.04
CA TYR A 61 20.93 6.99 -27.26
C TYR A 61 21.28 6.00 -28.39
N LYS A 62 22.44 6.21 -29.05
CA LYS A 62 22.98 5.31 -30.07
C LYS A 62 24.29 4.70 -29.57
N GLY A 63 24.51 3.45 -29.91
CA GLY A 63 25.72 2.73 -29.50
C GLY A 63 25.74 2.41 -28.00
N LEU A 64 24.56 2.29 -27.37
CA LEU A 64 24.44 1.76 -26.01
C LEU A 64 24.74 0.26 -26.03
N ASP A 65 25.62 -0.17 -25.15
CA ASP A 65 25.89 -1.58 -24.92
C ASP A 65 24.86 -2.10 -23.93
N VAL A 66 23.82 -2.75 -24.45
CA VAL A 66 22.75 -3.32 -23.64
C VAL A 66 22.92 -4.83 -23.66
N GLN A 67 23.14 -5.41 -22.48
CA GLN A 67 23.12 -6.86 -22.33
C GLN A 67 21.66 -7.35 -22.42
N LYS A 68 21.44 -8.37 -23.25
CA LYS A 68 20.16 -9.05 -23.30
C LYS A 68 20.06 -9.94 -22.08
N ASP A 69 18.97 -9.80 -21.32
CA ASP A 69 18.67 -10.71 -20.24
C ASP A 69 18.50 -12.14 -20.76
N SER A 70 18.99 -13.12 -20.01
CA SER A 70 18.77 -14.53 -20.35
C SER A 70 17.28 -14.85 -20.26
N ALA A 71 16.80 -15.57 -21.25
CA ALA A 71 15.44 -16.13 -21.26
C ALA A 71 15.44 -17.61 -20.82
N ASP A 72 16.59 -18.10 -20.34
CA ASP A 72 16.69 -19.46 -19.82
C ASP A 72 15.94 -19.53 -18.49
N VAL A 73 15.01 -20.48 -18.41
CA VAL A 73 14.26 -20.76 -17.17
C VAL A 73 14.99 -21.82 -16.39
N THR A 74 15.25 -21.57 -15.11
CA THR A 74 15.90 -22.53 -14.22
C THR A 74 14.91 -23.44 -13.54
N ASP A 75 15.35 -24.62 -13.09
CA ASP A 75 14.51 -25.54 -12.36
C ASP A 75 13.98 -24.92 -11.06
N GLU A 76 14.78 -24.08 -10.40
CA GLU A 76 14.37 -23.34 -9.19
C GLU A 76 13.23 -22.35 -9.47
N GLU A 77 13.22 -21.69 -10.64
CA GLU A 77 12.13 -20.80 -11.03
C GLU A 77 10.85 -21.57 -11.30
N VAL A 78 10.94 -22.77 -11.89
CA VAL A 78 9.80 -23.67 -12.09
C VAL A 78 9.24 -24.15 -10.76
N GLU A 79 10.10 -24.63 -9.86
CA GLU A 79 9.69 -25.06 -8.52
C GLU A 79 9.03 -23.93 -7.71
N ALA A 80 9.58 -22.72 -7.79
CA ALA A 80 8.99 -21.54 -7.15
C ALA A 80 7.58 -21.24 -7.68
N LYS A 81 7.37 -21.35 -9.00
CA LYS A 81 6.05 -21.15 -9.62
C LYS A 81 5.06 -22.25 -9.28
N LEU A 82 5.50 -23.49 -9.22
CA LEU A 82 4.65 -24.61 -8.78
C LEU A 82 4.22 -24.43 -7.33
N LYS A 83 5.13 -23.99 -6.46
CA LYS A 83 4.83 -23.72 -5.05
C LYS A 83 3.85 -22.54 -4.91
N GLU A 84 4.04 -21.47 -5.67
CA GLU A 84 3.12 -20.34 -5.71
C GLU A 84 1.70 -20.79 -6.13
N ALA A 85 1.60 -21.59 -7.19
CA ALA A 85 0.33 -22.14 -7.66
C ALA A 85 -0.30 -23.07 -6.60
N GLN A 86 0.49 -23.89 -5.92
CA GLN A 86 0.04 -24.77 -4.85
C GLN A 86 -0.52 -23.97 -3.66
N GLU A 87 0.16 -22.89 -3.26
CA GLU A 87 -0.29 -22.00 -2.17
C GLU A 87 -1.60 -21.26 -2.52
N GLN A 88 -1.76 -20.84 -3.79
CA GLN A 88 -3.00 -20.20 -4.27
C GLN A 88 -4.20 -21.16 -4.27
N ASN A 89 -3.96 -22.45 -4.44
CA ASN A 89 -5.00 -23.50 -4.43
C ASN A 89 -5.09 -24.23 -3.08
N ALA A 90 -4.47 -23.71 -2.03
CA ALA A 90 -4.56 -24.28 -0.70
C ALA A 90 -6.00 -24.19 -0.15
N ARG A 91 -6.43 -25.23 0.55
CA ARG A 91 -7.73 -25.27 1.24
C ARG A 91 -7.55 -24.93 2.70
N GLU A 92 -8.43 -24.08 3.22
CA GLU A 92 -8.49 -23.81 4.66
C GLU A 92 -9.34 -24.86 5.36
N ILE A 93 -8.75 -25.59 6.25
CA ILE A 93 -9.43 -26.62 7.06
C ILE A 93 -9.49 -26.16 8.52
N THR A 94 -10.70 -26.23 9.11
CA THR A 94 -10.87 -25.94 10.53
C THR A 94 -10.21 -27.02 11.37
N VAL A 95 -9.42 -26.60 12.34
CA VAL A 95 -8.74 -27.44 13.32
C VAL A 95 -9.40 -27.25 14.67
N GLU A 96 -9.82 -28.34 15.31
CA GLU A 96 -10.53 -28.29 16.60
C GLU A 96 -9.80 -29.04 17.72
N ASP A 97 -8.79 -29.82 17.40
CA ASP A 97 -8.19 -30.83 18.26
C ASP A 97 -6.75 -30.56 18.72
N ARG A 98 -6.21 -29.40 18.33
CA ARG A 98 -4.85 -29.00 18.70
C ARG A 98 -4.73 -27.49 18.97
N ALA A 99 -3.65 -27.14 19.63
CA ALA A 99 -3.25 -25.73 19.82
C ALA A 99 -2.69 -25.10 18.54
N VAL A 100 -2.59 -23.77 18.54
CA VAL A 100 -2.02 -22.92 17.47
C VAL A 100 -0.59 -23.34 17.15
N GLN A 101 -0.31 -23.46 15.86
CA GLN A 101 1.02 -23.74 15.32
C GLN A 101 1.44 -22.66 14.32
N ASP A 102 2.72 -22.65 13.97
CA ASP A 102 3.23 -21.78 12.92
C ASP A 102 2.59 -22.10 11.56
N GLY A 103 2.23 -21.09 10.79
CA GLY A 103 1.50 -21.18 9.52
C GLY A 103 -0.03 -21.28 9.65
N ASP A 104 -0.59 -21.43 10.86
CA ASP A 104 -2.04 -21.44 11.06
C ASP A 104 -2.68 -20.07 10.81
N ILE A 105 -3.91 -20.11 10.33
CA ILE A 105 -4.79 -18.93 10.25
C ILE A 105 -5.68 -18.97 11.49
N ILE A 106 -5.48 -18.05 12.40
CA ILE A 106 -6.28 -17.96 13.60
C ILE A 106 -7.30 -16.83 13.53
N THR A 107 -8.45 -17.04 14.15
CA THR A 107 -9.42 -15.96 14.42
C THR A 107 -9.29 -15.60 15.89
N LEU A 108 -9.07 -14.32 16.18
CA LEU A 108 -8.82 -13.87 17.54
C LEU A 108 -9.54 -12.54 17.85
N ASN A 109 -9.77 -12.32 19.14
CA ASN A 109 -10.09 -11.02 19.69
C ASN A 109 -8.87 -10.54 20.47
N TYR A 110 -8.59 -9.24 20.44
CA TYR A 110 -7.55 -8.69 21.29
C TYR A 110 -7.93 -7.31 21.83
N ALA A 111 -7.40 -7.00 23.01
CA ALA A 111 -7.51 -5.69 23.64
C ALA A 111 -6.15 -5.28 24.18
N GLY A 112 -5.54 -4.27 23.57
CA GLY A 112 -4.22 -3.74 23.90
C GLY A 112 -4.27 -2.57 24.87
N THR A 113 -3.31 -2.53 25.77
CA THR A 113 -3.10 -1.43 26.72
C THR A 113 -1.63 -1.05 26.78
N VAL A 114 -1.36 0.25 26.95
CA VAL A 114 -0.05 0.80 27.30
C VAL A 114 -0.16 1.42 28.66
N ASP A 115 0.67 1.01 29.61
CA ASP A 115 0.60 1.43 31.02
C ASP A 115 -0.80 1.23 31.66
N GLY A 116 -1.52 0.19 31.19
CA GLY A 116 -2.88 -0.13 31.66
C GLY A 116 -3.98 0.74 31.05
N VAL A 117 -3.68 1.60 30.10
CA VAL A 117 -4.63 2.47 29.39
C VAL A 117 -4.84 1.95 27.98
N ALA A 118 -6.09 1.75 27.58
CA ALA A 118 -6.43 1.40 26.21
C ALA A 118 -6.08 2.53 25.24
N PHE A 119 -5.66 2.19 24.03
CA PHE A 119 -5.28 3.13 22.99
C PHE A 119 -6.09 2.88 21.71
N ASP A 120 -6.16 3.89 20.87
CA ASP A 120 -6.89 3.81 19.60
C ASP A 120 -6.24 2.81 18.64
N GLY A 121 -7.06 1.91 18.05
CA GLY A 121 -6.56 0.80 17.23
C GLY A 121 -6.00 -0.39 18.02
N GLY A 122 -5.98 -0.33 19.37
CA GLY A 122 -5.51 -1.42 20.23
C GLY A 122 -6.49 -2.58 20.41
N THR A 123 -7.74 -2.47 19.91
CA THR A 123 -8.78 -3.49 20.11
C THR A 123 -9.39 -3.93 18.80
N ALA A 124 -9.55 -5.23 18.61
CA ALA A 124 -10.30 -5.79 17.49
C ALA A 124 -11.02 -7.09 17.89
N GLU A 125 -12.10 -7.37 17.20
CA GLU A 125 -12.88 -8.61 17.33
C GLU A 125 -12.90 -9.35 16.00
N ASN A 126 -12.88 -10.70 16.08
CA ASN A 126 -12.90 -11.59 14.92
C ASN A 126 -11.81 -11.27 13.88
N GLN A 127 -10.66 -10.79 14.33
CA GLN A 127 -9.52 -10.53 13.46
C GLN A 127 -8.90 -11.85 13.01
N GLN A 128 -8.64 -11.97 11.71
CA GLN A 128 -7.86 -13.07 11.18
C GLN A 128 -6.37 -12.72 11.17
N LEU A 129 -5.55 -13.68 11.58
CA LEU A 129 -4.10 -13.55 11.62
C LEU A 129 -3.46 -14.85 11.19
N VAL A 130 -2.49 -14.77 10.28
CA VAL A 130 -1.63 -15.91 9.90
C VAL A 130 -0.40 -15.90 10.80
N ILE A 131 -0.20 -16.95 11.56
CA ILE A 131 0.95 -17.08 12.44
C ILE A 131 2.23 -17.27 11.61
N GLY A 132 3.24 -16.46 11.86
CA GLY A 132 4.49 -16.40 11.09
C GLY A 132 4.45 -15.45 9.90
N SER A 133 3.36 -14.71 9.70
CA SER A 133 3.27 -13.69 8.64
C SER A 133 4.05 -12.40 8.94
N HIS A 134 4.40 -12.20 10.20
CA HIS A 134 5.05 -10.98 10.71
C HIS A 134 4.29 -9.68 10.39
N THR A 135 2.96 -9.76 10.33
CA THR A 135 2.09 -8.61 10.10
C THR A 135 1.79 -7.84 11.37
N PHE A 136 1.93 -8.50 12.53
CA PHE A 136 1.81 -7.88 13.84
C PHE A 136 3.18 -7.45 14.39
N ILE A 137 3.15 -6.52 15.34
CA ILE A 137 4.37 -5.93 15.92
C ILE A 137 5.15 -6.95 16.79
N GLY A 138 6.48 -6.85 16.71
CA GLY A 138 7.40 -7.62 17.55
C GLY A 138 7.21 -9.14 17.41
N ASN A 139 7.14 -9.83 18.52
CA ASN A 139 6.95 -11.27 18.64
C ASN A 139 5.51 -11.65 19.04
N PHE A 140 4.52 -10.84 18.65
CA PHE A 140 3.11 -11.05 18.98
C PHE A 140 2.61 -12.44 18.52
N GLU A 141 2.90 -12.78 17.25
CA GLU A 141 2.46 -14.02 16.63
C GLU A 141 3.12 -15.26 17.27
N GLU A 142 4.41 -15.18 17.53
CA GLU A 142 5.19 -16.27 18.14
C GLU A 142 4.69 -16.63 19.54
N GLN A 143 4.25 -15.64 20.31
CA GLN A 143 3.72 -15.85 21.64
C GLN A 143 2.37 -16.58 21.63
N LEU A 144 1.61 -16.55 20.53
CA LEU A 144 0.33 -17.23 20.39
C LEU A 144 0.48 -18.72 20.06
N ILE A 145 1.64 -19.18 19.65
CA ILE A 145 1.92 -20.60 19.41
C ILE A 145 1.70 -21.38 20.72
N GLY A 146 0.95 -22.47 20.62
CA GLY A 146 0.61 -23.31 21.76
C GLY A 146 -0.64 -22.90 22.54
N VAL A 147 -1.32 -21.82 22.13
CA VAL A 147 -2.62 -21.44 22.72
C VAL A 147 -3.72 -22.29 22.12
N GLU A 148 -4.59 -22.83 22.96
CA GLU A 148 -5.74 -23.64 22.55
C GLU A 148 -6.91 -22.78 22.07
N ILE A 149 -7.87 -23.39 21.36
CA ILE A 149 -9.11 -22.72 20.96
C ILE A 149 -9.88 -22.29 22.22
N ASN A 150 -10.41 -21.08 22.21
CA ASN A 150 -11.01 -20.37 23.33
C ASN A 150 -10.02 -20.06 24.48
N GLY A 151 -8.74 -20.36 24.32
CA GLY A 151 -7.70 -19.95 25.24
C GLY A 151 -7.48 -18.43 25.22
N GLU A 152 -7.10 -17.91 26.38
CA GLU A 152 -6.77 -16.51 26.58
C GLU A 152 -5.31 -16.39 26.98
N LYS A 153 -4.62 -15.35 26.47
CA LYS A 153 -3.22 -15.11 26.77
C LYS A 153 -2.92 -13.62 26.74
N ASP A 154 -2.14 -13.18 27.70
CA ASP A 154 -1.55 -11.85 27.67
C ASP A 154 -0.24 -11.90 26.86
N VAL A 155 -0.18 -11.07 25.84
CA VAL A 155 0.94 -10.97 24.91
C VAL A 155 1.63 -9.62 25.13
N GLU A 156 2.88 -9.67 25.55
CA GLU A 156 3.69 -8.48 25.80
C GLU A 156 4.55 -8.17 24.58
N VAL A 157 4.43 -6.97 24.04
CA VAL A 157 5.22 -6.51 22.89
C VAL A 157 5.70 -5.08 23.11
N THR A 158 6.78 -4.72 22.44
CA THR A 158 7.27 -3.34 22.42
C THR A 158 7.09 -2.77 21.02
N PHE A 159 6.47 -1.60 20.91
CA PHE A 159 6.35 -0.89 19.65
C PHE A 159 7.73 -0.47 19.13
N PRO A 160 7.98 -0.55 17.81
CA PRO A 160 9.21 -0.02 17.22
C PRO A 160 9.40 1.47 17.55
N GLU A 161 10.66 1.92 17.61
CA GLU A 161 10.98 3.35 17.85
C GLU A 161 10.48 4.25 16.71
N GLU A 162 10.43 3.73 15.47
CA GLU A 162 9.92 4.41 14.28
C GLU A 162 8.46 4.04 13.97
N TYR A 163 7.63 3.90 15.00
CA TYR A 163 6.22 3.59 14.77
C TYR A 163 5.45 4.84 14.34
N HIS A 164 4.50 4.68 13.39
CA HIS A 164 3.74 5.80 12.81
C HIS A 164 2.93 6.64 13.82
N ALA A 165 2.55 6.06 14.97
CA ALA A 165 1.91 6.75 16.07
C ALA A 165 3.00 7.11 17.13
N GLU A 166 3.39 8.38 17.17
CA GLU A 166 4.44 8.89 18.07
C GLU A 166 4.14 8.60 19.55
N ASP A 167 2.85 8.59 19.92
CA ASP A 167 2.39 8.30 21.28
C ASP A 167 2.63 6.85 21.71
N LEU A 168 2.85 5.93 20.78
CA LEU A 168 3.07 4.50 21.01
C LEU A 168 4.52 4.08 20.76
N ALA A 169 5.30 4.85 19.99
CA ALA A 169 6.67 4.53 19.61
C ALA A 169 7.55 4.19 20.82
N GLY A 170 8.24 3.06 20.79
CA GLY A 170 9.13 2.57 21.83
C GLY A 170 8.46 2.12 23.12
N LYS A 171 7.12 2.18 23.24
CA LYS A 171 6.40 1.78 24.46
C LYS A 171 6.11 0.28 24.50
N ALA A 172 6.13 -0.26 25.71
CA ALA A 172 5.65 -1.61 25.97
C ALA A 172 4.12 -1.61 26.04
N ALA A 173 3.51 -2.58 25.36
CA ALA A 173 2.07 -2.83 25.35
C ALA A 173 1.76 -4.26 25.79
N VAL A 174 0.63 -4.43 26.43
CA VAL A 174 0.08 -5.73 26.78
C VAL A 174 -1.24 -5.91 26.05
N PHE A 175 -1.32 -6.98 25.28
CA PHE A 175 -2.54 -7.37 24.57
C PHE A 175 -3.16 -8.57 25.22
N HIS A 176 -4.37 -8.41 25.74
CA HIS A 176 -5.18 -9.54 26.17
C HIS A 176 -5.82 -10.17 24.94
N VAL A 177 -5.39 -11.37 24.58
CA VAL A 177 -5.78 -12.07 23.35
C VAL A 177 -6.61 -13.30 23.69
N LYS A 178 -7.72 -13.47 22.95
CA LYS A 178 -8.54 -14.68 22.97
C LYS A 178 -8.58 -15.30 21.58
N VAL A 179 -8.13 -16.55 21.46
CA VAL A 179 -8.20 -17.34 20.22
C VAL A 179 -9.60 -17.95 20.10
N LEU A 180 -10.30 -17.63 19.01
CA LEU A 180 -11.67 -18.10 18.77
C LEU A 180 -11.73 -19.33 17.86
N GLY A 181 -10.78 -19.48 16.96
CA GLY A 181 -10.73 -20.59 16.02
C GLY A 181 -9.37 -20.69 15.36
N ILE A 182 -9.08 -21.88 14.89
CA ILE A 182 -7.85 -22.21 14.18
C ILE A 182 -8.22 -22.85 12.85
N LYS A 183 -7.55 -22.44 11.78
CA LYS A 183 -7.57 -23.08 10.48
C LYS A 183 -6.15 -23.37 10.04
N GLU A 184 -5.94 -24.45 9.34
CA GLU A 184 -4.67 -24.75 8.67
C GLU A 184 -4.83 -24.66 7.17
N LYS A 185 -3.77 -24.24 6.48
CA LYS A 185 -3.67 -24.34 5.03
C LYS A 185 -3.26 -25.75 4.64
N GLN A 186 -4.16 -26.50 4.02
CA GLN A 186 -3.83 -27.77 3.40
C GLN A 186 -3.45 -27.52 1.93
N LEU A 187 -2.18 -27.76 1.62
CA LEU A 187 -1.66 -27.66 0.26
C LEU A 187 -2.08 -28.91 -0.54
N PRO A 188 -2.60 -28.78 -1.79
CA PRO A 188 -2.83 -29.91 -2.67
C PRO A 188 -1.51 -30.61 -3.01
N ALA A 189 -1.56 -31.91 -3.32
CA ALA A 189 -0.40 -32.59 -3.89
C ALA A 189 -0.08 -32.01 -5.27
N ILE A 190 1.21 -31.94 -5.62
CA ILE A 190 1.64 -31.53 -6.97
C ILE A 190 1.71 -32.81 -7.81
N ASP A 191 0.61 -33.08 -8.52
CA ASP A 191 0.43 -34.29 -9.36
C ASP A 191 -0.39 -33.93 -10.61
N ASP A 192 -0.77 -34.94 -11.40
CA ASP A 192 -1.53 -34.74 -12.62
C ASP A 192 -2.94 -34.19 -12.33
N ASP A 193 -3.56 -34.55 -11.21
CA ASP A 193 -4.86 -33.98 -10.80
C ASP A 193 -4.73 -32.48 -10.51
N PHE A 194 -3.62 -32.06 -9.90
CA PHE A 194 -3.31 -30.65 -9.67
C PHE A 194 -3.12 -29.88 -10.99
N ALA A 195 -2.41 -30.51 -11.97
CA ALA A 195 -2.24 -29.90 -13.29
C ALA A 195 -3.58 -29.71 -14.01
N GLN A 196 -4.48 -30.69 -13.96
CA GLN A 196 -5.82 -30.62 -14.54
C GLN A 196 -6.71 -29.57 -13.89
N ASP A 197 -6.61 -29.43 -12.56
CA ASP A 197 -7.43 -28.47 -11.79
C ASP A 197 -6.97 -27.02 -11.96
N THR A 198 -5.69 -26.78 -12.23
CA THR A 198 -5.09 -25.46 -12.23
C THR A 198 -4.65 -24.94 -13.58
N THR A 199 -4.58 -25.80 -14.61
CA THR A 199 -4.09 -25.49 -15.95
C THR A 199 -4.97 -26.10 -17.03
N GLU A 200 -4.61 -25.88 -18.29
CA GLU A 200 -5.24 -26.55 -19.47
C GLU A 200 -4.57 -27.90 -19.83
N PHE A 201 -3.60 -28.34 -19.04
CA PHE A 201 -2.83 -29.57 -19.31
C PHE A 201 -3.33 -30.73 -18.46
N ASP A 202 -3.25 -31.95 -19.02
CA ASP A 202 -3.72 -33.18 -18.37
C ASP A 202 -2.65 -33.81 -17.42
N THR A 203 -1.42 -33.39 -17.53
CA THR A 203 -0.29 -33.89 -16.72
C THR A 203 0.64 -32.77 -16.31
N LEU A 204 1.36 -33.03 -15.22
CA LEU A 204 2.36 -32.11 -14.66
C LEU A 204 3.59 -32.00 -15.55
#